data_3bcf32f84751ccd3cd5f8f6a721b5111
#
_entry.id   3bcf32f84751ccd3cd5f8f6a721b5111
#
_cell.length_a   1.000
_cell.length_b   1.000
_cell.length_c   1.000
_cell.angle_alpha   90.00
_cell.angle_beta   90.00
_cell.angle_gamma   90.00
#
_symmetry.space_group_name_H-M   'P 1'
#
loop_
_entity.id
_entity.type
_entity.pdbx_description
1 polymer ?
#
loop_
_entity_poly.entity_id
_entity_poly.type
_entity_poly.pdbx_seq_one_letter_code
_entity_poly.pdbx_strand_id
1 'polypeptide(L)'
;IPESAEAFLACDQTEQAILEELLHKYEQRRRIKLTREAGGLRLVASGRSAHGSLPEEGVNAISILLGFLRGLPLAQNAAEAARIFYMLCGEDTDGRGLRIACADEHGALTMAPTQVQLREGQIDLVLDIRFPVSKNLAWLKAHILEIIEPLGLRLTAWNGKEPHFIRPDSPLVQSLLTVYQEESGDMRPPLAIGGGTYARAIPNAVAFGPVFPGQPRLEHQAEECISIAQLLRLSKIYAAALYALANQDWPANQNIVQE
;
A
#
# COMPACT_ATOMS: atom_id res chain seq x y z
N ILE A 1 -0.86 -5.63 -2.18
CA ILE A 1 0.32 -6.19 -2.88
C ILE A 1 -0.18 -7.26 -3.84
N PRO A 2 0.18 -7.20 -5.15
CA PRO A 2 -0.20 -8.18 -6.15
C PRO A 2 0.41 -9.56 -5.88
N GLU A 3 -0.42 -10.60 -5.92
CA GLU A 3 0.01 -11.99 -5.77
C GLU A 3 0.31 -12.68 -7.10
N SER A 4 -0.04 -12.06 -8.23
CA SER A 4 0.24 -12.59 -9.56
C SER A 4 0.59 -11.47 -10.53
N ALA A 5 1.56 -11.72 -11.40
CA ALA A 5 1.90 -10.88 -12.54
C ALA A 5 2.32 -11.77 -13.71
N GLU A 6 1.95 -11.38 -14.93
CA GLU A 6 2.27 -12.16 -16.10
C GLU A 6 2.88 -11.33 -17.23
N ALA A 7 3.69 -11.96 -18.06
CA ALA A 7 4.20 -11.41 -19.29
C ALA A 7 4.24 -12.48 -20.38
N PHE A 8 3.94 -12.07 -21.61
CA PHE A 8 4.18 -12.89 -22.79
C PHE A 8 5.35 -12.30 -23.56
N LEU A 9 6.34 -13.14 -23.84
CA LEU A 9 7.52 -12.80 -24.63
C LEU A 9 7.43 -13.51 -25.98
N ALA A 10 7.18 -12.74 -27.04
CA ALA A 10 7.27 -13.25 -28.41
C ALA A 10 8.73 -13.58 -28.72
N CYS A 11 9.03 -14.82 -29.05
CA CYS A 11 10.38 -15.30 -29.28
C CYS A 11 10.39 -16.62 -30.10
N ASP A 12 11.49 -16.84 -30.82
CA ASP A 12 11.73 -18.09 -31.53
C ASP A 12 12.27 -19.20 -30.59
N GLN A 13 12.48 -20.42 -31.14
CA GLN A 13 12.96 -21.57 -30.36
C GLN A 13 14.36 -21.36 -29.76
N THR A 14 15.25 -20.62 -30.46
CA THR A 14 16.60 -20.34 -29.99
C THR A 14 16.56 -19.36 -28.82
N GLU A 15 15.78 -18.31 -28.97
CA GLU A 15 15.54 -17.32 -27.90
C GLU A 15 14.86 -17.95 -26.68
N GLN A 16 13.92 -18.88 -26.86
CA GLN A 16 13.29 -19.62 -25.75
C GLN A 16 14.33 -20.35 -24.92
N ALA A 17 15.27 -21.05 -25.54
CA ALA A 17 16.33 -21.78 -24.81
C ALA A 17 17.21 -20.81 -23.97
N ILE A 18 17.55 -19.65 -24.53
CA ILE A 18 18.31 -18.62 -23.82
C ILE A 18 17.53 -18.08 -22.62
N LEU A 19 16.23 -17.78 -22.79
CA LEU A 19 15.38 -17.25 -21.73
C LEU A 19 15.19 -18.26 -20.60
N GLU A 20 15.05 -19.56 -20.91
CA GLU A 20 14.99 -20.63 -19.94
C GLU A 20 16.29 -20.74 -19.12
N GLU A 21 17.44 -20.64 -19.79
CA GLU A 21 18.74 -20.64 -19.09
C GLU A 21 18.90 -19.41 -18.17
N LEU A 22 18.48 -18.23 -18.62
CA LEU A 22 18.50 -17.02 -17.81
C LEU A 22 17.57 -17.13 -16.60
N LEU A 23 16.39 -17.73 -16.77
CA LEU A 23 15.48 -17.99 -15.66
C LEU A 23 16.10 -18.95 -14.63
N HIS A 24 16.81 -19.98 -15.09
CA HIS A 24 17.51 -20.90 -14.16
C HIS A 24 18.54 -20.20 -13.28
N LYS A 25 19.16 -19.14 -13.75
CA LYS A 25 20.16 -18.32 -13.04
C LYS A 25 19.51 -17.23 -12.15
N TYR A 26 18.22 -16.96 -12.33
CA TYR A 26 17.54 -15.94 -11.58
C TYR A 26 17.27 -16.40 -10.13
N GLU A 27 17.60 -15.57 -9.16
CA GLU A 27 17.52 -15.89 -7.73
C GLU A 27 16.11 -16.31 -7.30
N GLN A 28 15.09 -15.57 -7.78
CA GLN A 28 13.69 -15.84 -7.46
C GLN A 28 12.99 -16.77 -8.47
N ARG A 29 13.75 -17.57 -9.23
CA ARG A 29 13.20 -18.47 -10.27
C ARG A 29 12.06 -19.36 -9.82
N ARG A 30 12.04 -19.80 -8.55
CA ARG A 30 10.98 -20.67 -7.99
C ARG A 30 9.62 -19.99 -7.93
N ARG A 31 9.59 -18.67 -8.04
CA ARG A 31 8.38 -17.87 -8.06
C ARG A 31 7.88 -17.55 -9.46
N ILE A 32 8.63 -17.92 -10.51
CA ILE A 32 8.25 -17.69 -11.90
C ILE A 32 7.98 -19.04 -12.57
N LYS A 33 6.74 -19.24 -13.00
CA LYS A 33 6.36 -20.34 -13.88
C LYS A 33 6.53 -19.89 -15.34
N LEU A 34 7.27 -20.66 -16.11
CA LEU A 34 7.43 -20.47 -17.54
C LEU A 34 6.65 -21.55 -18.28
N THR A 35 5.92 -21.16 -19.32
CA THR A 35 5.15 -22.04 -20.18
C THR A 35 5.40 -21.69 -21.64
N ARG A 36 5.73 -22.69 -22.47
CA ARG A 36 5.84 -22.50 -23.92
C ARG A 36 4.46 -22.41 -24.55
N GLU A 37 4.27 -21.38 -25.35
CA GLU A 37 3.02 -21.16 -26.08
C GLU A 37 3.33 -20.91 -27.59
N ALA A 38 2.29 -20.88 -28.41
CA ALA A 38 2.46 -20.56 -29.82
C ALA A 38 3.05 -19.15 -30.00
N GLY A 39 4.24 -19.09 -30.59
CA GLY A 39 4.93 -17.82 -30.85
C GLY A 39 5.72 -17.23 -29.69
N GLY A 40 5.90 -17.94 -28.55
CA GLY A 40 6.71 -17.40 -27.48
C GLY A 40 6.61 -18.15 -26.14
N LEU A 41 6.93 -17.40 -25.10
CA LEU A 41 6.93 -17.86 -23.71
C LEU A 41 5.98 -17.00 -22.86
N ARG A 42 5.13 -17.66 -22.06
CA ARG A 42 4.38 -17.03 -20.98
C ARG A 42 5.13 -17.19 -19.66
N LEU A 43 5.31 -16.10 -18.98
CA LEU A 43 5.89 -16.02 -17.64
C LEU A 43 4.78 -15.63 -16.66
N VAL A 44 4.63 -16.36 -15.56
CA VAL A 44 3.72 -16.04 -14.47
C VAL A 44 4.52 -15.99 -13.19
N ALA A 45 4.67 -14.80 -12.64
CA ALA A 45 5.26 -14.60 -11.32
C ALA A 45 4.20 -14.76 -10.22
N SER A 46 4.56 -15.45 -9.16
CA SER A 46 3.69 -15.70 -7.98
C SER A 46 4.26 -15.00 -6.77
N GLY A 47 3.43 -14.17 -6.16
CA GLY A 47 3.74 -13.42 -4.94
C GLY A 47 2.92 -13.90 -3.74
N ARG A 48 2.70 -12.98 -2.80
CA ARG A 48 1.81 -13.11 -1.66
C ARG A 48 1.12 -11.78 -1.43
N SER A 49 -0.22 -11.81 -1.40
CA SER A 49 -1.02 -10.62 -1.16
C SER A 49 -0.75 -10.04 0.23
N ALA A 50 -0.79 -8.72 0.34
CA ALA A 50 -0.77 -7.98 1.59
C ALA A 50 -1.47 -6.63 1.40
N HIS A 51 -1.85 -6.00 2.50
CA HIS A 51 -2.42 -4.66 2.46
C HIS A 51 -1.38 -3.63 2.01
N GLY A 52 -1.79 -2.61 1.24
CA GLY A 52 -0.87 -1.58 0.71
C GLY A 52 -0.12 -0.76 1.77
N SER A 53 -0.63 -0.72 3.01
CA SER A 53 0.05 -0.07 4.13
C SER A 53 1.08 -0.94 4.86
N LEU A 54 1.17 -2.22 4.50
CA LEU A 54 2.08 -3.20 5.09
C LEU A 54 2.72 -4.02 3.96
N PRO A 55 3.39 -3.37 3.01
CA PRO A 55 3.93 -4.03 1.82
C PRO A 55 4.98 -5.08 2.16
N GLU A 56 5.68 -4.93 3.27
CA GLU A 56 6.68 -5.86 3.79
C GLU A 56 6.08 -7.21 4.24
N GLU A 57 4.80 -7.27 4.55
CA GLU A 57 4.10 -8.52 4.87
C GLU A 57 3.77 -9.33 3.61
N GLY A 58 3.87 -8.72 2.42
CA GLY A 58 3.60 -9.34 1.14
C GLY A 58 4.85 -9.81 0.40
N VAL A 59 4.62 -10.31 -0.82
CA VAL A 59 5.65 -10.54 -1.83
C VAL A 59 5.08 -10.08 -3.15
N ASN A 60 5.63 -9.02 -3.73
CA ASN A 60 5.06 -8.38 -4.90
C ASN A 60 5.44 -9.13 -6.19
N ALA A 61 4.45 -9.73 -6.85
CA ALA A 61 4.66 -10.47 -8.09
C ALA A 61 5.15 -9.58 -9.25
N ILE A 62 4.74 -8.29 -9.29
CA ILE A 62 5.22 -7.32 -10.28
C ILE A 62 6.72 -7.09 -10.10
N SER A 63 7.18 -6.90 -8.86
CA SER A 63 8.60 -6.70 -8.55
C SER A 63 9.45 -7.92 -8.96
N ILE A 64 8.96 -9.14 -8.71
CA ILE A 64 9.62 -10.38 -9.15
C ILE A 64 9.73 -10.42 -10.67
N LEU A 65 8.64 -10.13 -11.37
CA LEU A 65 8.60 -10.18 -12.83
C LEU A 65 9.51 -9.11 -13.45
N LEU A 66 9.44 -7.86 -12.99
CA LEU A 66 10.32 -6.77 -13.43
C LEU A 66 11.80 -7.08 -13.13
N GLY A 67 12.08 -7.68 -11.97
CA GLY A 67 13.42 -8.11 -11.60
C GLY A 67 14.03 -9.13 -12.56
N PHE A 68 13.22 -10.02 -13.10
CA PHE A 68 13.63 -10.95 -14.15
C PHE A 68 13.75 -10.25 -15.51
N LEU A 69 12.71 -9.52 -15.93
CA LEU A 69 12.64 -8.87 -17.24
C LEU A 69 13.76 -7.86 -17.49
N ARG A 70 14.21 -7.12 -16.46
CA ARG A 70 15.29 -6.12 -16.59
C ARG A 70 16.62 -6.71 -17.06
N GLY A 71 16.84 -8.01 -16.85
CA GLY A 71 18.05 -8.73 -17.24
C GLY A 71 17.98 -9.39 -18.60
N LEU A 72 16.84 -9.31 -19.29
CA LEU A 72 16.62 -9.98 -20.56
C LEU A 72 17.02 -9.09 -21.75
N PRO A 73 17.45 -9.68 -22.86
CA PRO A 73 17.68 -8.99 -24.13
C PRO A 73 16.35 -8.69 -24.86
N LEU A 74 15.49 -7.90 -24.22
CA LEU A 74 14.20 -7.48 -24.79
C LEU A 74 14.38 -6.36 -25.82
N ALA A 75 13.31 -6.06 -26.59
CA ALA A 75 13.25 -4.85 -27.40
C ALA A 75 13.59 -3.63 -26.54
N GLN A 76 14.34 -2.67 -27.11
CA GLN A 76 15.00 -1.59 -26.36
C GLN A 76 14.07 -0.85 -25.40
N ASN A 77 12.88 -0.46 -25.84
CA ASN A 77 11.89 0.24 -25.02
C ASN A 77 11.34 -0.62 -23.87
N ALA A 78 11.12 -1.92 -24.08
CA ALA A 78 10.64 -2.83 -23.05
C ALA A 78 11.73 -3.13 -22.01
N ALA A 79 12.97 -3.34 -22.45
CA ALA A 79 14.11 -3.53 -21.56
C ALA A 79 14.38 -2.29 -20.69
N GLU A 80 14.31 -1.11 -21.30
CA GLU A 80 14.49 0.16 -20.60
C GLU A 80 13.39 0.40 -19.57
N ALA A 81 12.12 0.21 -19.93
CA ALA A 81 11.00 0.34 -19.01
C ALA A 81 11.12 -0.64 -17.82
N ALA A 82 11.47 -1.91 -18.07
CA ALA A 82 11.65 -2.87 -16.99
C ALA A 82 12.78 -2.46 -16.03
N ARG A 83 13.89 -1.93 -16.54
CA ARG A 83 15.00 -1.42 -15.72
C ARG A 83 14.60 -0.20 -14.91
N ILE A 84 13.95 0.78 -15.54
CA ILE A 84 13.53 2.01 -14.87
C ILE A 84 12.47 1.68 -13.79
N PHE A 85 11.45 0.91 -14.10
CA PHE A 85 10.41 0.57 -13.14
C PHE A 85 10.95 -0.24 -11.96
N TYR A 86 11.86 -1.19 -12.25
CA TYR A 86 12.53 -1.91 -11.17
C TYR A 86 13.39 -1.01 -10.29
N MET A 87 14.12 -0.06 -10.89
CA MET A 87 14.93 0.91 -10.16
C MET A 87 14.05 1.80 -9.25
N LEU A 88 12.88 2.23 -9.74
CA LEU A 88 11.99 3.12 -9.00
C LEU A 88 11.22 2.42 -7.87
N CYS A 89 10.85 1.16 -8.05
CA CYS A 89 9.93 0.49 -7.10
C CYS A 89 10.08 -1.04 -7.02
N GLY A 90 11.15 -1.63 -7.58
CA GLY A 90 11.26 -3.10 -7.70
C GLY A 90 11.27 -3.82 -6.36
N GLU A 91 12.18 -3.50 -5.47
CA GLU A 91 12.29 -4.10 -4.13
C GLU A 91 12.02 -3.08 -3.02
N ASP A 92 11.73 -1.86 -3.42
CA ASP A 92 11.55 -0.73 -2.55
C ASP A 92 10.09 -0.65 -2.06
N THR A 93 9.90 -0.64 -0.77
CA THR A 93 8.59 -0.50 -0.12
C THR A 93 8.44 0.81 0.65
N ASP A 94 9.47 1.65 0.67
CA ASP A 94 9.49 2.91 1.42
C ASP A 94 9.73 4.16 0.57
N GLY A 95 9.79 4.02 -0.77
CA GLY A 95 9.89 5.13 -1.71
C GLY A 95 11.30 5.70 -1.92
N ARG A 96 12.36 4.96 -1.57
CA ARG A 96 13.75 5.38 -1.82
C ARG A 96 14.05 5.57 -3.30
N GLY A 97 13.56 4.69 -4.15
CA GLY A 97 13.76 4.77 -5.59
C GLY A 97 13.18 6.05 -6.20
N LEU A 98 12.10 6.57 -5.64
CA LEU A 98 11.50 7.86 -6.00
C LEU A 98 12.01 9.04 -5.13
N ARG A 99 12.95 8.81 -4.20
CA ARG A 99 13.49 9.78 -3.26
C ARG A 99 12.42 10.48 -2.41
N ILE A 100 11.34 9.76 -2.11
CA ILE A 100 10.22 10.23 -1.27
C ILE A 100 10.18 9.57 0.11
N ALA A 101 11.15 8.72 0.42
CA ALA A 101 11.25 8.05 1.71
C ALA A 101 11.23 9.06 2.85
N CYS A 102 10.27 8.94 3.74
CA CYS A 102 10.12 9.80 4.92
C CYS A 102 9.37 9.07 6.02
N ALA A 103 9.53 9.56 7.24
CA ALA A 103 8.80 9.07 8.40
C ALA A 103 8.55 10.20 9.39
N ASP A 104 7.54 10.05 10.23
CA ASP A 104 7.30 10.88 11.40
C ASP A 104 6.92 10.00 12.61
N GLU A 105 6.47 10.60 13.70
CA GLU A 105 6.05 9.86 14.90
C GLU A 105 4.84 8.95 14.68
N HIS A 106 4.10 9.14 13.58
CA HIS A 106 2.90 8.37 13.24
C HIS A 106 3.14 7.25 12.23
N GLY A 107 4.35 7.17 11.64
CA GLY A 107 4.74 6.10 10.74
C GLY A 107 5.65 6.53 9.60
N ALA A 108 6.02 5.55 8.78
CA ALA A 108 6.84 5.74 7.60
C ALA A 108 5.98 5.72 6.31
N LEU A 109 6.52 6.35 5.26
CA LEU A 109 5.96 6.19 3.93
C LEU A 109 6.04 4.73 3.50
N THR A 110 4.95 4.24 2.90
CA THR A 110 4.94 2.93 2.22
C THR A 110 4.60 3.10 0.75
N MET A 111 5.22 2.27 -0.08
CA MET A 111 5.02 2.30 -1.54
C MET A 111 5.02 0.88 -2.10
N ALA A 112 4.14 0.62 -3.06
CA ALA A 112 4.15 -0.64 -3.80
C ALA A 112 3.62 -0.47 -5.23
N PRO A 113 4.21 -1.13 -6.24
CA PRO A 113 3.57 -1.29 -7.52
C PRO A 113 2.35 -2.20 -7.38
N THR A 114 1.20 -1.73 -7.88
CA THR A 114 -0.08 -2.45 -7.77
C THR A 114 -0.59 -2.96 -9.10
N GLN A 115 -0.25 -2.28 -10.20
CA GLN A 115 -0.59 -2.71 -11.55
C GLN A 115 0.55 -2.35 -12.52
N VAL A 116 0.77 -3.21 -13.47
CA VAL A 116 1.61 -2.94 -14.65
C VAL A 116 0.86 -3.42 -15.89
N GLN A 117 0.80 -2.62 -16.92
CA GLN A 117 0.09 -2.97 -18.16
C GLN A 117 0.86 -2.46 -19.37
N LEU A 118 1.00 -3.33 -20.36
CA LEU A 118 1.49 -2.96 -21.69
C LEU A 118 0.28 -2.83 -22.62
N ARG A 119 0.05 -1.63 -23.17
CA ARG A 119 -1.02 -1.35 -24.13
C ARG A 119 -0.47 -0.50 -25.26
N GLU A 120 -0.70 -0.93 -26.50
CA GLU A 120 -0.35 -0.16 -27.71
C GLU A 120 1.09 0.38 -27.71
N GLY A 121 2.04 -0.40 -27.15
CA GLY A 121 3.45 0.00 -27.06
C GLY A 121 3.78 0.94 -25.90
N GLN A 122 2.82 1.31 -25.08
CA GLN A 122 3.03 2.05 -23.84
C GLN A 122 2.96 1.12 -22.64
N ILE A 123 3.80 1.40 -21.65
CA ILE A 123 3.81 0.64 -20.39
C ILE A 123 3.38 1.57 -19.26
N ASP A 124 2.25 1.26 -18.67
CA ASP A 124 1.72 1.96 -17.51
C ASP A 124 2.05 1.22 -16.22
N LEU A 125 2.49 1.96 -15.22
CA LEU A 125 2.75 1.48 -13.87
C LEU A 125 1.92 2.27 -12.88
N VAL A 126 1.16 1.57 -12.02
CA VAL A 126 0.39 2.18 -10.93
C VAL A 126 1.06 1.87 -9.60
N LEU A 127 1.31 2.92 -8.82
CA LEU A 127 1.86 2.84 -7.46
C LEU A 127 0.78 3.20 -6.43
N ASP A 128 0.66 2.40 -5.38
CA ASP A 128 -0.01 2.78 -4.12
C ASP A 128 1.07 3.38 -3.21
N ILE A 129 0.90 4.65 -2.84
CA ILE A 129 1.82 5.38 -1.97
C ILE A 129 1.03 5.91 -0.78
N ARG A 130 1.48 5.59 0.42
CA ARG A 130 0.92 6.10 1.69
C ARG A 130 2.01 6.83 2.42
N PHE A 131 1.71 8.02 2.88
CA PHE A 131 2.71 8.93 3.42
C PHE A 131 2.25 9.51 4.77
N PRO A 132 3.20 9.87 5.64
CA PRO A 132 2.92 10.35 6.98
C PRO A 132 2.27 11.74 6.98
N VAL A 133 1.62 12.10 8.10
CA VAL A 133 0.86 13.34 8.26
C VAL A 133 1.70 14.61 8.17
N SER A 134 3.02 14.51 8.33
CA SER A 134 3.97 15.61 8.15
C SER A 134 4.19 16.02 6.68
N LYS A 135 3.60 15.30 5.74
CA LYS A 135 3.68 15.55 4.29
C LYS A 135 2.30 15.75 3.70
N ASN A 136 2.24 16.37 2.52
CA ASN A 136 1.01 16.60 1.77
C ASN A 136 1.13 16.14 0.31
N LEU A 137 0.02 16.11 -0.40
CA LEU A 137 -0.03 15.68 -1.80
C LEU A 137 0.80 16.57 -2.73
N ALA A 138 0.90 17.85 -2.45
CA ALA A 138 1.69 18.78 -3.27
C ALA A 138 3.19 18.44 -3.17
N TRP A 139 3.68 18.19 -1.96
CA TRP A 139 5.04 17.75 -1.71
C TRP A 139 5.32 16.43 -2.44
N LEU A 140 4.46 15.44 -2.26
CA LEU A 140 4.62 14.12 -2.86
C LEU A 140 4.68 14.20 -4.40
N LYS A 141 3.74 14.93 -5.00
CA LYS A 141 3.67 15.10 -6.45
C LYS A 141 4.89 15.78 -7.02
N ALA A 142 5.36 16.86 -6.36
CA ALA A 142 6.52 17.60 -6.82
C ALA A 142 7.79 16.72 -6.84
N HIS A 143 8.03 15.95 -5.78
CA HIS A 143 9.21 15.08 -5.70
C HIS A 143 9.13 13.90 -6.70
N ILE A 144 7.94 13.33 -6.91
CA ILE A 144 7.78 12.29 -7.92
C ILE A 144 8.10 12.83 -9.31
N LEU A 145 7.57 13.99 -9.69
CA LEU A 145 7.79 14.60 -11.00
C LEU A 145 9.27 14.92 -11.21
N GLU A 146 9.96 15.44 -10.20
CA GLU A 146 11.41 15.72 -10.25
C GLU A 146 12.23 14.47 -10.63
N ILE A 147 11.80 13.29 -10.21
CA ILE A 147 12.50 12.03 -10.49
C ILE A 147 12.09 11.43 -11.82
N ILE A 148 10.79 11.44 -12.16
CA ILE A 148 10.31 10.69 -13.32
C ILE A 148 10.45 11.44 -14.64
N GLU A 149 10.34 12.77 -14.66
CA GLU A 149 10.43 13.58 -15.89
C GLU A 149 11.80 13.46 -16.60
N PRO A 150 12.94 13.53 -15.90
CA PRO A 150 14.25 13.33 -16.51
C PRO A 150 14.45 11.92 -17.11
N LEU A 151 13.67 10.93 -16.64
CA LEU A 151 13.67 9.56 -17.17
C LEU A 151 12.76 9.38 -18.38
N GLY A 152 12.13 10.45 -18.87
CA GLY A 152 11.18 10.40 -19.98
C GLY A 152 9.81 9.83 -19.60
N LEU A 153 9.55 9.62 -18.33
CA LEU A 153 8.26 9.15 -17.83
C LEU A 153 7.28 10.31 -17.63
N ARG A 154 5.99 10.01 -17.68
CA ARG A 154 4.92 10.99 -17.47
C ARG A 154 3.95 10.50 -16.41
N LEU A 155 3.51 11.41 -15.55
CA LEU A 155 2.42 11.16 -14.62
C LEU A 155 1.09 11.32 -15.37
N THR A 156 0.46 10.21 -15.73
CA THR A 156 -0.77 10.16 -16.53
C THR A 156 -2.04 10.21 -15.70
N ALA A 157 -1.95 9.75 -14.44
CA ALA A 157 -3.07 9.78 -13.50
C ALA A 157 -2.59 10.12 -12.10
N TRP A 158 -3.38 10.89 -11.37
CA TRP A 158 -3.13 11.24 -9.99
C TRP A 158 -4.42 11.18 -9.19
N ASN A 159 -4.49 10.28 -8.23
CA ASN A 159 -5.61 10.17 -7.32
C ASN A 159 -5.07 10.05 -5.89
N GLY A 160 -5.23 11.09 -5.11
CA GLY A 160 -4.72 11.13 -3.75
C GLY A 160 -5.66 11.86 -2.81
N LYS A 161 -5.51 11.58 -1.53
CA LYS A 161 -6.21 12.24 -0.44
C LYS A 161 -5.17 12.67 0.58
N GLU A 162 -5.34 13.88 1.12
CA GLU A 162 -4.48 14.35 2.22
C GLU A 162 -4.58 13.41 3.42
N PRO A 163 -3.53 13.28 4.24
CA PRO A 163 -3.62 12.53 5.47
C PRO A 163 -4.75 13.05 6.36
N HIS A 164 -5.42 12.16 7.05
CA HIS A 164 -6.44 12.51 8.05
C HIS A 164 -5.84 12.32 9.45
N PHE A 165 -5.79 13.40 10.21
CA PHE A 165 -5.18 13.39 11.54
C PHE A 165 -6.01 14.21 12.52
N ILE A 166 -6.35 13.61 13.65
CA ILE A 166 -6.92 14.29 14.80
C ILE A 166 -5.92 14.15 15.95
N ARG A 167 -5.58 15.26 16.57
CA ARG A 167 -4.58 15.29 17.65
C ARG A 167 -4.95 14.36 18.78
N PRO A 168 -4.00 13.55 19.31
CA PRO A 168 -4.25 12.66 20.44
C PRO A 168 -4.78 13.37 21.69
N ASP A 169 -4.38 14.61 21.92
CA ASP A 169 -4.82 15.44 23.06
C ASP A 169 -6.17 16.15 22.86
N SER A 170 -6.83 15.92 21.70
CA SER A 170 -8.16 16.48 21.47
C SER A 170 -9.19 15.89 22.41
N PRO A 171 -10.23 16.68 22.82
CA PRO A 171 -11.29 16.19 23.71
C PRO A 171 -11.97 14.93 23.19
N LEU A 172 -12.19 14.82 21.88
CA LEU A 172 -12.78 13.64 21.25
C LEU A 172 -11.92 12.40 21.47
N VAL A 173 -10.63 12.47 21.14
CA VAL A 173 -9.72 11.32 21.26
C VAL A 173 -9.54 10.92 22.71
N GLN A 174 -9.38 11.90 23.62
CA GLN A 174 -9.22 11.63 25.04
C GLN A 174 -10.46 10.97 25.67
N SER A 175 -11.66 11.44 25.31
CA SER A 175 -12.91 10.81 25.78
C SER A 175 -13.04 9.36 25.32
N LEU A 176 -12.81 9.10 24.03
CA LEU A 176 -12.85 7.75 23.47
C LEU A 176 -11.76 6.85 24.06
N LEU A 177 -10.56 7.37 24.26
CA LEU A 177 -9.43 6.63 24.82
C LEU A 177 -9.73 6.22 26.28
N THR A 178 -10.26 7.13 27.09
CA THR A 178 -10.66 6.84 28.48
C THR A 178 -11.67 5.70 28.54
N VAL A 179 -12.74 5.78 27.74
CA VAL A 179 -13.75 4.72 27.67
C VAL A 179 -13.14 3.39 27.23
N TYR A 180 -12.27 3.42 26.21
CA TYR A 180 -11.62 2.20 25.72
C TYR A 180 -10.74 1.56 26.79
N GLN A 181 -9.95 2.35 27.50
CA GLN A 181 -9.06 1.88 28.56
C GLN A 181 -9.83 1.30 29.74
N GLU A 182 -10.91 1.96 30.17
CA GLU A 182 -11.77 1.49 31.27
C GLU A 182 -12.47 0.18 30.93
N GLU A 183 -13.03 0.06 29.71
CA GLU A 183 -13.81 -1.10 29.31
C GLU A 183 -12.95 -2.28 28.81
N SER A 184 -11.77 -2.00 28.29
CA SER A 184 -10.88 -3.04 27.73
C SER A 184 -9.74 -3.46 28.65
N GLY A 185 -9.31 -2.58 29.57
CA GLY A 185 -8.07 -2.75 30.34
C GLY A 185 -6.80 -2.52 29.52
N ASP A 186 -6.89 -2.10 28.28
CA ASP A 186 -5.74 -1.85 27.37
C ASP A 186 -5.33 -0.38 27.45
N MET A 187 -4.16 -0.11 28.02
CA MET A 187 -3.66 1.25 28.28
C MET A 187 -2.83 1.83 27.15
N ARG A 188 -2.81 1.19 25.98
CA ARG A 188 -2.03 1.69 24.85
C ARG A 188 -2.58 3.00 24.29
N PRO A 189 -1.71 3.85 23.70
CA PRO A 189 -2.13 5.11 23.07
C PRO A 189 -2.95 4.84 21.80
N PRO A 190 -3.62 5.88 21.25
CA PRO A 190 -4.25 5.81 19.94
C PRO A 190 -3.25 5.40 18.86
N LEU A 191 -3.72 4.71 17.83
CA LEU A 191 -2.89 4.23 16.73
C LEU A 191 -3.11 5.08 15.48
N ALA A 192 -2.03 5.38 14.77
CA ALA A 192 -2.09 5.78 13.37
C ALA A 192 -2.11 4.53 12.49
N ILE A 193 -2.95 4.53 11.47
CA ILE A 193 -3.04 3.42 10.50
C ILE A 193 -2.86 3.93 9.08
N GLY A 194 -2.18 3.17 8.24
CA GLY A 194 -2.02 3.49 6.81
C GLY A 194 -3.28 3.26 5.97
N GLY A 195 -4.38 2.76 6.57
CA GLY A 195 -5.67 2.53 5.91
C GLY A 195 -6.58 3.75 5.96
N GLY A 196 -7.40 3.95 4.92
CA GLY A 196 -8.44 4.97 4.94
C GLY A 196 -9.72 4.43 5.57
N THR A 197 -10.36 5.23 6.44
CA THR A 197 -11.67 4.94 7.05
C THR A 197 -12.71 5.98 6.67
N TYR A 198 -13.97 5.73 6.98
CA TYR A 198 -15.06 6.71 6.80
C TYR A 198 -14.85 8.01 7.60
N ALA A 199 -14.06 7.97 8.68
CA ALA A 199 -13.71 9.16 9.46
C ALA A 199 -13.13 10.28 8.61
N ARG A 200 -12.43 9.96 7.51
CA ARG A 200 -11.87 10.96 6.57
C ARG A 200 -12.91 11.82 5.86
N ALA A 201 -14.16 11.37 5.80
CA ALA A 201 -15.25 12.10 5.13
C ALA A 201 -15.97 13.07 6.07
N ILE A 202 -15.66 13.04 7.36
CA ILE A 202 -16.35 13.80 8.40
C ILE A 202 -15.33 14.65 9.14
N PRO A 203 -15.50 15.98 9.20
CA PRO A 203 -14.64 16.82 10.02
C PRO A 203 -14.61 16.37 11.48
N ASN A 204 -13.44 16.42 12.11
CA ASN A 204 -13.23 16.04 13.51
C ASN A 204 -13.73 14.63 13.88
N ALA A 205 -13.64 13.67 12.96
CA ALA A 205 -13.99 12.28 13.24
C ALA A 205 -12.74 11.40 13.33
N VAL A 206 -12.81 10.36 14.13
CA VAL A 206 -11.78 9.31 14.23
C VAL A 206 -12.43 7.94 14.04
N ALA A 207 -11.64 6.95 13.59
CA ALA A 207 -12.05 5.56 13.61
C ALA A 207 -11.91 5.01 15.03
N PHE A 208 -12.90 4.21 15.49
CA PHE A 208 -12.92 3.65 16.82
C PHE A 208 -13.37 2.17 16.77
N GLY A 209 -12.48 1.27 17.13
CA GLY A 209 -12.65 -0.19 16.96
C GLY A 209 -12.40 -0.65 15.51
N PRO A 210 -12.81 -1.87 15.07
CA PRO A 210 -13.35 -2.96 15.88
C PRO A 210 -12.33 -4.03 16.29
N VAL A 211 -11.05 -3.94 15.87
CA VAL A 211 -10.06 -5.00 16.05
C VAL A 211 -9.29 -4.78 17.35
N PHE A 212 -9.33 -5.76 18.24
CA PHE A 212 -8.52 -5.74 19.46
C PHE A 212 -7.09 -6.21 19.16
N PRO A 213 -6.11 -5.75 19.97
CA PRO A 213 -4.73 -6.21 19.88
C PRO A 213 -4.59 -7.72 19.98
N GLY A 214 -3.73 -8.28 19.13
CA GLY A 214 -3.50 -9.73 19.07
C GLY A 214 -4.57 -10.52 18.31
N GLN A 215 -5.58 -9.86 17.77
CA GLN A 215 -6.58 -10.49 16.91
C GLN A 215 -6.09 -10.53 15.45
N PRO A 216 -6.46 -11.56 14.69
CA PRO A 216 -6.15 -11.62 13.27
C PRO A 216 -6.81 -10.46 12.53
N ARG A 217 -6.09 -9.89 11.59
CA ARG A 217 -6.59 -8.88 10.66
C ARG A 217 -7.24 -9.59 9.48
N LEU A 218 -8.54 -9.60 9.43
CA LEU A 218 -9.32 -10.30 8.40
C LEU A 218 -9.96 -9.33 7.39
N GLU A 219 -9.69 -8.04 7.51
CA GLU A 219 -10.26 -7.01 6.65
C GLU A 219 -9.92 -7.29 5.18
N HIS A 220 -10.91 -7.24 4.32
CA HIS A 220 -10.81 -7.50 2.87
C HIS A 220 -10.40 -8.94 2.49
N GLN A 221 -10.48 -9.88 3.42
CA GLN A 221 -10.22 -11.28 3.14
C GLN A 221 -11.51 -12.06 2.89
N ALA A 222 -11.40 -13.18 2.18
CA ALA A 222 -12.50 -14.12 2.10
C ALA A 222 -12.86 -14.61 3.49
N GLU A 223 -14.17 -14.71 3.79
CA GLU A 223 -14.69 -15.16 5.10
C GLU A 223 -14.32 -14.24 6.26
N GLU A 224 -14.20 -12.91 6.01
CA GLU A 224 -14.06 -11.93 7.07
C GLU A 224 -15.14 -12.14 8.14
N CYS A 225 -14.73 -12.29 9.39
CA CYS A 225 -15.63 -12.60 10.48
C CYS A 225 -15.17 -11.97 11.80
N ILE A 226 -16.12 -11.87 12.74
CA ILE A 226 -15.89 -11.46 14.12
C ILE A 226 -16.52 -12.48 15.06
N SER A 227 -15.86 -12.80 16.16
CA SER A 227 -16.46 -13.68 17.17
C SER A 227 -17.63 -12.99 17.91
N ILE A 228 -18.63 -13.78 18.34
CA ILE A 228 -19.76 -13.27 19.14
C ILE A 228 -19.26 -12.58 20.41
N ALA A 229 -18.24 -13.13 21.07
CA ALA A 229 -17.67 -12.53 22.28
C ALA A 229 -17.05 -11.14 22.00
N GLN A 230 -16.35 -10.98 20.88
CA GLN A 230 -15.83 -9.67 20.45
C GLN A 230 -16.95 -8.69 20.10
N LEU A 231 -17.99 -9.14 19.41
CA LEU A 231 -19.12 -8.31 19.05
C LEU A 231 -19.83 -7.77 20.31
N LEU A 232 -20.07 -8.62 21.31
CA LEU A 232 -20.66 -8.21 22.57
C LEU A 232 -19.77 -7.21 23.35
N ARG A 233 -18.46 -7.46 23.37
CA ARG A 233 -17.50 -6.55 24.00
C ARG A 233 -17.48 -5.19 23.31
N LEU A 234 -17.45 -5.17 21.97
CA LEU A 234 -17.52 -3.93 21.18
C LEU A 234 -18.82 -3.17 21.41
N SER A 235 -19.96 -3.87 21.45
CA SER A 235 -21.26 -3.24 21.73
C SER A 235 -21.27 -2.52 23.07
N LYS A 236 -20.65 -3.10 24.11
CA LYS A 236 -20.49 -2.47 25.41
C LYS A 236 -19.62 -1.21 25.34
N ILE A 237 -18.45 -1.31 24.70
CA ILE A 237 -17.53 -0.17 24.53
C ILE A 237 -18.21 0.96 23.75
N TYR A 238 -18.92 0.64 22.66
CA TYR A 238 -19.62 1.66 21.87
C TYR A 238 -20.76 2.32 22.64
N ALA A 239 -21.52 1.56 23.43
CA ALA A 239 -22.55 2.14 24.27
C ALA A 239 -21.97 3.11 25.31
N ALA A 240 -20.86 2.73 25.96
CA ALA A 240 -20.16 3.60 26.90
C ALA A 240 -19.59 4.85 26.21
N ALA A 241 -19.00 4.69 25.02
CA ALA A 241 -18.47 5.80 24.24
C ALA A 241 -19.57 6.79 23.81
N LEU A 242 -20.69 6.29 23.31
CA LEU A 242 -21.83 7.14 22.95
C LEU A 242 -22.38 7.90 24.15
N TYR A 243 -22.49 7.24 25.29
CA TYR A 243 -22.93 7.87 26.54
C TYR A 243 -21.95 8.97 26.97
N ALA A 244 -20.65 8.69 26.99
CA ALA A 244 -19.61 9.66 27.36
C ALA A 244 -19.65 10.89 26.44
N LEU A 245 -19.65 10.67 25.11
CA LEU A 245 -19.67 11.75 24.12
C LEU A 245 -20.95 12.60 24.18
N ALA A 246 -22.10 11.98 24.44
CA ALA A 246 -23.39 12.69 24.54
C ALA A 246 -23.50 13.56 25.81
N ASN A 247 -22.78 13.23 26.88
CA ASN A 247 -22.80 13.96 28.15
C ASN A 247 -21.57 14.83 28.38
N GLN A 248 -20.69 14.92 27.41
CA GLN A 248 -19.49 15.77 27.49
C GLN A 248 -19.82 17.21 27.10
N ASP A 249 -19.34 18.18 27.89
CA ASP A 249 -19.37 19.58 27.51
C ASP A 249 -18.32 19.84 26.42
N TRP A 250 -18.78 20.04 25.20
CA TRP A 250 -17.92 20.36 24.09
C TRP A 250 -17.58 21.85 24.07
N PRO A 251 -16.31 22.25 23.95
CA PRO A 251 -15.96 23.66 23.80
C PRO A 251 -16.68 24.23 22.56
N ALA A 252 -17.42 25.32 22.78
CA ALA A 252 -18.14 25.99 21.70
C ALA A 252 -17.14 26.41 20.61
N ASN A 253 -17.32 25.86 19.38
CA ASN A 253 -16.64 26.24 18.13
C ASN A 253 -15.11 26.51 18.26
N GLN A 254 -14.32 25.46 18.42
CA GLN A 254 -12.98 25.52 17.88
C GLN A 254 -13.07 25.12 16.40
N ASN A 255 -13.17 26.14 15.51
CA ASN A 255 -12.80 25.99 14.12
C ASN A 255 -11.34 25.57 14.08
N ILE A 256 -11.11 24.26 13.99
CA ILE A 256 -9.77 23.71 13.76
C ILE A 256 -9.53 23.94 12.26
N VAL A 257 -9.03 25.14 11.97
CA VAL A 257 -8.38 25.44 10.70
C VAL A 257 -7.10 24.59 10.71
N GLN A 258 -7.00 23.67 9.78
CA GLN A 258 -5.74 23.01 9.45
C GLN A 258 -4.84 24.12 8.82
N GLU A 259 -3.87 24.65 9.57
CA GLU A 259 -2.74 25.37 9.02
C GLU A 259 -1.66 24.39 8.50
#